data_bc9ec1a4283017f1025449996b80c4d8
#
_entry.id   bc9ec1a4283017f1025449996b80c4d8
#
_cell.length_a   1.000
_cell.length_b   1.000
_cell.length_c   1.000
_cell.angle_alpha   90.00
_cell.angle_beta   90.00
_cell.angle_gamma   90.00
#
_symmetry.space_group_name_H-M   'P 1'
#
loop_
_entity.id
_entity.type
_entity.pdbx_description
1 polymer ?
#
loop_
_entity_poly.entity_id
_entity_poly.type
_entity_poly.pdbx_seq_one_letter_code
_entity_poly.pdbx_strand_id
1 'polypeptide(L)'
;MSDKIKSVPSVSVTYARNGASTKANALGMRPMQERAYEKRGEQYLLIKSPPASGKSRALMFVALDKLKNQGLKQAIIVVPEKSIGASFNDEPLSKYGFWSDWQVEPKWNLCNAPGNDNGGKVKSLGAFLEGDDKVLVCTHATFRFAVDAYGVEAFDDRLIAVDEFHHVSANPDNKLGLHLGQFFA
;
A
#
# COMPACT_ATOMS: atom_id res chain seq x y z
N MET A 1 -5.46 -49.55 -4.45
CA MET A 1 -5.99 -48.48 -3.58
C MET A 1 -5.89 -47.16 -4.37
N SER A 2 -7.02 -46.66 -4.82
CA SER A 2 -7.07 -45.46 -5.65
C SER A 2 -7.11 -44.25 -4.72
N ASP A 3 -6.04 -43.45 -4.70
CA ASP A 3 -6.01 -42.17 -4.02
C ASP A 3 -6.98 -41.19 -4.70
N LYS A 4 -8.10 -40.94 -4.02
CA LYS A 4 -9.00 -39.87 -4.40
C LYS A 4 -8.30 -38.55 -4.18
N ILE A 5 -7.81 -37.94 -5.26
CA ILE A 5 -7.40 -36.55 -5.27
C ILE A 5 -8.61 -35.71 -4.83
N LYS A 6 -8.55 -35.17 -3.63
CA LYS A 6 -9.55 -34.20 -3.18
C LYS A 6 -9.42 -32.96 -4.08
N SER A 7 -10.40 -32.77 -4.97
CA SER A 7 -10.49 -31.57 -5.75
C SER A 7 -10.67 -30.37 -4.82
N VAL A 8 -9.72 -29.44 -4.86
CA VAL A 8 -9.88 -28.13 -4.22
C VAL A 8 -10.99 -27.39 -4.97
N PRO A 9 -12.08 -26.97 -4.30
CA PRO A 9 -13.12 -26.25 -4.99
C PRO A 9 -12.57 -24.93 -5.52
N SER A 10 -12.41 -24.82 -6.83
CA SER A 10 -12.10 -23.55 -7.49
C SER A 10 -13.42 -22.79 -7.65
N VAL A 11 -13.58 -21.71 -6.91
CA VAL A 11 -14.69 -20.78 -7.17
C VAL A 11 -14.28 -19.91 -8.35
N SER A 12 -14.75 -20.28 -9.54
CA SER A 12 -14.67 -19.43 -10.72
C SER A 12 -15.77 -18.37 -10.63
N VAL A 13 -15.41 -17.15 -10.26
CA VAL A 13 -16.34 -16.01 -10.35
C VAL A 13 -16.26 -15.47 -11.76
N THR A 14 -17.24 -15.83 -12.59
CA THR A 14 -17.42 -15.20 -13.90
C THR A 14 -18.11 -13.86 -13.69
N TYR A 15 -17.38 -12.77 -13.86
CA TYR A 15 -18.01 -11.45 -13.90
C TYR A 15 -18.77 -11.32 -15.22
N ALA A 16 -20.09 -11.33 -15.16
CA ALA A 16 -20.90 -10.96 -16.29
C ALA A 16 -20.57 -9.51 -16.68
N ARG A 17 -20.11 -9.29 -17.92
CA ARG A 17 -19.88 -7.96 -18.48
C ARG A 17 -21.21 -7.31 -18.86
N ASN A 18 -22.02 -6.94 -17.90
CA ASN A 18 -23.32 -6.32 -18.16
C ASN A 18 -23.25 -4.80 -18.20
N GLY A 19 -22.09 -4.18 -18.40
CA GLY A 19 -22.00 -2.72 -18.48
C GLY A 19 -22.49 -1.96 -17.23
N ALA A 20 -22.92 -2.66 -16.19
CA ALA A 20 -23.29 -2.06 -14.93
C ALA A 20 -22.01 -1.59 -14.25
N SER A 21 -21.74 -0.31 -14.33
CA SER A 21 -20.83 0.39 -13.45
C SER A 21 -21.16 -0.05 -12.02
N THR A 22 -20.23 -0.67 -11.33
CA THR A 22 -20.34 -0.90 -9.90
C THR A 22 -20.55 0.47 -9.27
N LYS A 23 -21.78 0.74 -8.80
CA LYS A 23 -22.13 2.03 -8.20
C LYS A 23 -21.15 2.30 -7.06
N ALA A 24 -20.35 3.34 -7.22
CA ALA A 24 -19.59 3.88 -6.13
C ALA A 24 -20.55 4.45 -5.08
N ASN A 25 -20.18 4.38 -3.80
CA ASN A 25 -20.92 5.04 -2.73
C ASN A 25 -20.76 6.58 -2.82
N ALA A 26 -21.34 7.32 -1.89
CA ALA A 26 -21.26 8.79 -1.83
C ALA A 26 -19.81 9.32 -1.73
N LEU A 27 -18.88 8.51 -1.24
CA LEU A 27 -17.45 8.86 -1.13
C LEU A 27 -16.64 8.42 -2.37
N GLY A 28 -17.29 7.93 -3.41
CA GLY A 28 -16.63 7.46 -4.63
C GLY A 28 -15.95 6.09 -4.49
N MET A 29 -16.33 5.30 -3.49
CA MET A 29 -15.73 4.00 -3.21
C MET A 29 -16.53 2.85 -3.85
N ARG A 30 -15.83 1.92 -4.49
CA ARG A 30 -16.39 0.63 -4.86
C ARG A 30 -16.62 -0.24 -3.61
N PRO A 31 -17.46 -1.28 -3.66
CA PRO A 31 -17.78 -2.10 -2.47
C PRO A 31 -16.55 -2.65 -1.72
N MET A 32 -15.51 -3.07 -2.42
CA MET A 32 -14.28 -3.55 -1.79
C MET A 32 -13.54 -2.42 -1.06
N GLN A 33 -13.46 -1.24 -1.69
CA GLN A 33 -12.82 -0.06 -1.11
C GLN A 33 -13.59 0.44 0.13
N GLU A 34 -14.91 0.42 0.07
CA GLU A 34 -15.78 0.76 1.21
C GLU A 34 -15.55 -0.17 2.39
N ARG A 35 -15.54 -1.49 2.17
CA ARG A 35 -15.22 -2.47 3.23
C ARG A 35 -13.84 -2.27 3.84
N ALA A 36 -12.83 -1.96 3.00
CA ALA A 36 -11.49 -1.65 3.50
C ALA A 36 -11.50 -0.37 4.34
N TYR A 37 -12.20 0.66 3.88
CA TYR A 37 -12.31 1.94 4.57
C TYR A 37 -13.07 1.83 5.91
N GLU A 38 -14.08 0.96 6.01
CA GLU A 38 -14.77 0.67 7.27
C GLU A 38 -13.82 0.13 8.34
N LYS A 39 -12.74 -0.55 7.93
CA LYS A 39 -11.70 -1.09 8.82
C LYS A 39 -10.50 -0.17 9.04
N ARG A 40 -10.58 1.08 8.62
CA ARG A 40 -9.47 2.05 8.69
C ARG A 40 -8.92 2.31 10.10
N GLY A 41 -9.70 2.04 11.13
CA GLY A 41 -9.27 2.18 12.52
C GLY A 41 -8.40 1.04 13.04
N GLU A 42 -8.33 -0.07 12.31
CA GLU A 42 -7.52 -1.21 12.73
C GLU A 42 -6.02 -0.88 12.63
N GLN A 43 -5.25 -1.35 13.60
CA GLN A 43 -3.79 -1.19 13.59
C GLN A 43 -3.17 -1.98 12.45
N TYR A 44 -3.65 -3.20 12.20
CA TYR A 44 -3.21 -4.08 11.12
C TYR A 44 -4.39 -4.40 10.22
N LEU A 45 -4.24 -4.16 8.92
CA LEU A 45 -5.30 -4.39 7.94
C LEU A 45 -4.73 -5.13 6.73
N LEU A 46 -5.25 -6.31 6.45
CA LEU A 46 -4.94 -7.06 5.23
C LEU A 46 -6.08 -6.93 4.22
N ILE A 47 -5.78 -6.35 3.06
CA ILE A 47 -6.73 -6.21 1.95
C ILE A 47 -6.43 -7.28 0.91
N LYS A 48 -7.29 -8.28 0.83
CA LYS A 48 -7.21 -9.34 -0.17
C LYS A 48 -8.28 -9.15 -1.24
N SER A 49 -7.86 -8.87 -2.46
CA SER A 49 -8.78 -8.64 -3.56
C SER A 49 -8.13 -9.01 -4.91
N PRO A 50 -8.93 -9.30 -5.95
CA PRO A 50 -8.42 -9.61 -7.28
C PRO A 50 -7.59 -8.47 -7.87
N PRO A 51 -6.72 -8.76 -8.86
CA PRO A 51 -6.07 -7.74 -9.66
C PRO A 51 -7.07 -6.74 -10.26
N ALA A 52 -6.67 -5.50 -10.46
CA ALA A 52 -7.49 -4.42 -11.03
C ALA A 52 -8.79 -4.10 -10.26
N SER A 53 -8.92 -4.55 -9.02
CA SER A 53 -10.09 -4.27 -8.17
C SER A 53 -10.12 -2.87 -7.56
N GLY A 54 -9.04 -2.08 -7.72
CA GLY A 54 -8.90 -0.75 -7.13
C GLY A 54 -8.23 -0.75 -5.76
N LYS A 55 -7.32 -1.70 -5.48
CA LYS A 55 -6.56 -1.78 -4.22
C LYS A 55 -5.77 -0.50 -3.92
N SER A 56 -5.08 0.07 -4.90
CA SER A 56 -4.29 1.28 -4.71
C SER A 56 -5.15 2.42 -4.18
N ARG A 57 -6.33 2.61 -4.76
CA ARG A 57 -7.27 3.64 -4.29
C ARG A 57 -7.84 3.31 -2.90
N ALA A 58 -8.05 2.05 -2.58
CA ALA A 58 -8.44 1.63 -1.23
C ALA A 58 -7.36 2.02 -0.19
N LEU A 59 -6.08 1.80 -0.52
CA LEU A 59 -4.97 2.23 0.34
C LEU A 59 -4.92 3.75 0.50
N MET A 60 -5.19 4.53 -0.56
CA MET A 60 -5.25 5.99 -0.49
C MET A 60 -6.32 6.47 0.48
N PHE A 61 -7.53 5.92 0.41
CA PHE A 61 -8.63 6.27 1.32
C PHE A 61 -8.27 6.00 2.79
N VAL A 62 -7.71 4.83 3.06
CA VAL A 62 -7.29 4.45 4.41
C VAL A 62 -6.15 5.33 4.90
N ALA A 63 -5.15 5.58 4.06
CA ALA A 63 -3.99 6.40 4.42
C ALA A 63 -4.39 7.85 4.75
N LEU A 64 -5.25 8.45 3.94
CA LEU A 64 -5.72 9.82 4.18
C LEU A 64 -6.47 9.94 5.51
N ASP A 65 -7.32 8.98 5.85
CA ASP A 65 -8.02 8.97 7.13
C ASP A 65 -7.06 8.81 8.31
N LYS A 66 -6.09 7.91 8.20
CA LYS A 66 -5.07 7.71 9.23
C LYS A 66 -4.23 8.96 9.48
N LEU A 67 -3.87 9.67 8.43
CA LEU A 67 -3.11 10.91 8.52
C LEU A 67 -3.93 12.05 9.16
N LYS A 68 -5.19 12.20 8.77
CA LYS A 68 -6.01 13.33 9.19
C LYS A 68 -6.73 13.09 10.51
N ASN A 69 -7.29 11.91 10.72
CA ASN A 69 -8.21 11.63 11.82
C ASN A 69 -7.63 10.74 12.91
N GLN A 70 -6.51 10.06 12.66
CA GLN A 70 -5.91 9.11 13.60
C GLN A 70 -4.53 9.54 14.12
N GLY A 71 -4.08 10.73 13.78
CA GLY A 71 -2.86 11.34 14.33
C GLY A 71 -1.55 10.73 13.86
N LEU A 72 -1.55 9.91 12.79
CA LEU A 72 -0.31 9.40 12.21
C LEU A 72 0.46 10.52 11.52
N LYS A 73 1.77 10.50 11.67
CA LYS A 73 2.65 11.56 11.15
C LYS A 73 2.76 11.52 9.64
N GLN A 74 2.97 10.33 9.07
CA GLN A 74 3.29 10.12 7.66
C GLN A 74 2.77 8.78 7.19
N ALA A 75 2.61 8.64 5.87
CA ALA A 75 2.27 7.39 5.20
C ALA A 75 3.38 7.02 4.20
N ILE A 76 3.87 5.80 4.29
CA ILE A 76 4.87 5.22 3.39
C ILE A 76 4.21 4.09 2.62
N ILE A 77 4.11 4.25 1.31
CA ILE A 77 3.58 3.25 0.40
C ILE A 77 4.75 2.46 -0.19
N VAL A 78 4.74 1.17 0.00
CA VAL A 78 5.81 0.27 -0.39
C VAL A 78 5.32 -0.65 -1.51
N VAL A 79 5.88 -0.50 -2.70
CA VAL A 79 5.48 -1.24 -3.90
C VAL A 79 6.58 -2.22 -4.34
N PRO A 80 6.24 -3.34 -5.01
CA PRO A 80 7.25 -4.33 -5.39
C PRO A 80 8.24 -3.80 -6.44
N GLU A 81 7.78 -3.00 -7.38
CA GLU A 81 8.58 -2.51 -8.51
C GLU A 81 8.32 -1.04 -8.81
N LYS A 82 9.28 -0.41 -9.48
CA LYS A 82 9.18 1.00 -9.91
C LYS A 82 7.95 1.27 -10.77
N SER A 83 7.59 0.35 -11.66
CA SER A 83 6.44 0.50 -12.57
C SER A 83 5.11 0.62 -11.83
N ILE A 84 4.98 0.03 -10.66
CA ILE A 84 3.76 0.07 -9.85
C ILE A 84 3.66 1.39 -9.07
N GLY A 85 4.76 2.09 -8.86
CA GLY A 85 4.77 3.42 -8.22
C GLY A 85 3.87 4.43 -8.91
N ALA A 86 3.66 4.30 -10.23
CA ALA A 86 2.74 5.13 -10.99
C ALA A 86 1.27 4.98 -10.56
N SER A 87 0.89 3.85 -9.97
CA SER A 87 -0.47 3.63 -9.44
C SER A 87 -0.79 4.49 -8.22
N PHE A 88 0.22 5.10 -7.62
CA PHE A 88 0.12 5.98 -6.46
C PHE A 88 0.47 7.44 -6.78
N ASN A 89 0.41 7.83 -8.05
CA ASN A 89 0.45 9.23 -8.45
C ASN A 89 -0.81 9.96 -7.96
N ASP A 90 -0.82 11.27 -8.09
CA ASP A 90 -1.93 12.12 -7.68
C ASP A 90 -3.28 11.61 -8.21
N GLU A 91 -4.26 11.55 -7.33
CA GLU A 91 -5.63 11.13 -7.65
C GLU A 91 -6.64 12.14 -7.11
N PRO A 92 -7.52 12.69 -7.95
CA PRO A 92 -8.51 13.66 -7.55
C PRO A 92 -9.73 12.97 -6.91
N LEU A 93 -9.56 12.41 -5.74
CA LEU A 93 -10.60 11.65 -5.04
C LEU A 93 -11.82 12.52 -4.67
N SER A 94 -11.60 13.81 -4.40
CA SER A 94 -12.66 14.76 -4.08
C SER A 94 -13.66 14.93 -5.22
N LYS A 95 -13.20 14.79 -6.45
CA LYS A 95 -14.07 14.81 -7.65
C LYS A 95 -15.18 13.75 -7.60
N TYR A 96 -14.95 12.68 -6.87
CA TYR A 96 -15.88 11.55 -6.74
C TYR A 96 -16.59 11.50 -5.38
N GLY A 97 -16.42 12.54 -4.54
CA GLY A 97 -17.12 12.69 -3.27
C GLY A 97 -16.30 12.44 -2.01
N PHE A 98 -15.01 12.10 -2.13
CA PHE A 98 -14.15 11.99 -0.96
C PHE A 98 -13.78 13.39 -0.43
N TRP A 99 -13.43 13.49 0.83
CA TRP A 99 -13.16 14.76 1.50
C TRP A 99 -11.75 15.32 1.28
N SER A 100 -10.88 14.59 0.58
CA SER A 100 -9.51 15.01 0.25
C SER A 100 -9.01 14.34 -1.03
N ASP A 101 -8.05 14.96 -1.69
CA ASP A 101 -7.31 14.36 -2.79
C ASP A 101 -6.08 13.61 -2.29
N TRP A 102 -5.65 12.63 -3.07
CA TRP A 102 -4.37 11.96 -2.86
C TRP A 102 -3.30 12.71 -3.64
N GLN A 103 -2.26 13.17 -2.94
CA GLN A 103 -1.16 13.91 -3.53
C GLN A 103 0.18 13.38 -3.03
N VAL A 104 1.11 13.16 -3.97
CA VAL A 104 2.49 12.77 -3.69
C VAL A 104 3.40 13.78 -4.36
N GLU A 105 4.18 14.50 -3.58
CA GLU A 105 5.18 15.38 -4.17
C GLU A 105 6.18 14.57 -5.01
N PRO A 106 6.58 15.05 -6.21
CA PRO A 106 7.46 14.30 -7.11
C PRO A 106 8.77 13.84 -6.46
N LYS A 107 9.33 14.65 -5.57
CA LYS A 107 10.55 14.31 -4.82
C LYS A 107 10.39 13.10 -3.89
N TRP A 108 9.15 12.81 -3.45
CA TRP A 108 8.83 11.71 -2.55
C TRP A 108 8.27 10.47 -3.23
N ASN A 109 8.10 10.49 -4.55
CA ASN A 109 7.91 9.26 -5.31
C ASN A 109 9.29 8.72 -5.73
N LEU A 110 9.90 7.96 -4.88
CA LEU A 110 11.26 7.42 -5.08
C LEU A 110 11.31 6.36 -6.20
N CYS A 111 10.16 5.86 -6.65
CA CYS A 111 10.08 4.97 -7.81
C CYS A 111 10.45 5.69 -9.11
N ASN A 112 10.16 6.99 -9.21
CA ASN A 112 10.41 7.82 -10.39
C ASN A 112 11.77 8.54 -10.33
N ALA A 113 12.49 8.45 -9.22
CA ALA A 113 13.79 9.09 -9.08
C ALA A 113 14.80 8.49 -10.08
N PRO A 114 15.61 9.32 -10.76
CA PRO A 114 16.62 8.85 -11.69
C PRO A 114 17.68 8.01 -10.96
N GLY A 115 18.13 6.94 -11.65
CA GLY A 115 19.19 6.06 -11.14
C GLY A 115 18.69 4.83 -10.39
N ASN A 116 19.57 3.85 -10.29
CA ASN A 116 19.36 2.61 -9.52
C ASN A 116 20.06 2.65 -8.16
N ASP A 117 20.51 3.83 -7.73
CA ASP A 117 21.24 3.99 -6.48
C ASP A 117 20.30 3.89 -5.27
N ASN A 118 20.30 2.73 -4.64
CA ASN A 118 19.56 2.51 -3.40
C ASN A 118 20.07 3.41 -2.26
N GLY A 119 21.34 3.77 -2.24
CA GLY A 119 21.92 4.63 -1.21
C GLY A 119 21.34 6.03 -1.21
N GLY A 120 21.15 6.64 -2.37
CA GLY A 120 20.53 7.95 -2.53
C GLY A 120 19.04 7.92 -2.13
N LYS A 121 18.32 6.86 -2.49
CA LYS A 121 16.92 6.69 -2.13
C LYS A 121 16.70 6.47 -0.63
N VAL A 122 17.58 5.72 0.02
CA VAL A 122 17.55 5.54 1.48
C VAL A 122 17.78 6.87 2.20
N LYS A 123 18.72 7.69 1.74
CA LYS A 123 18.93 9.04 2.29
C LYS A 123 17.70 9.93 2.10
N SER A 124 17.06 9.88 0.93
CA SER A 124 15.82 10.62 0.67
C SER A 124 14.71 10.18 1.60
N LEU A 125 14.57 8.89 1.85
CA LEU A 125 13.58 8.37 2.80
C LEU A 125 13.90 8.87 4.22
N GLY A 126 15.16 8.87 4.64
CA GLY A 126 15.57 9.44 5.92
C GLY A 126 15.22 10.92 6.06
N ALA A 127 15.46 11.71 5.02
CA ALA A 127 15.06 13.13 4.99
C ALA A 127 13.53 13.29 5.06
N PHE A 128 12.77 12.43 4.42
CA PHE A 128 11.31 12.41 4.53
C PHE A 128 10.85 12.16 5.98
N LEU A 129 11.46 11.20 6.68
CA LEU A 129 11.12 10.89 8.07
C LEU A 129 11.33 12.06 9.02
N GLU A 130 12.32 12.89 8.73
CA GLU A 130 12.65 14.10 9.52
C GLU A 130 11.80 15.32 9.15
N GLY A 131 11.13 15.28 8.00
CA GLY A 131 10.32 16.37 7.47
C GLY A 131 8.85 16.31 7.86
N ASP A 132 8.08 17.27 7.35
CA ASP A 132 6.65 17.41 7.60
C ASP A 132 5.75 16.93 6.44
N ASP A 133 6.34 16.53 5.33
CA ASP A 133 5.60 16.00 4.18
C ASP A 133 4.94 14.66 4.54
N LYS A 134 3.76 14.41 3.97
CA LYS A 134 2.86 13.38 4.50
C LYS A 134 2.94 12.03 3.80
N VAL A 135 3.33 11.98 2.53
CA VAL A 135 3.26 10.76 1.73
C VAL A 135 4.56 10.52 0.98
N LEU A 136 5.07 9.29 1.08
CA LEU A 136 6.21 8.81 0.32
C LEU A 136 5.86 7.48 -0.35
N VAL A 137 6.32 7.28 -1.57
CA VAL A 137 6.22 6.01 -2.30
C VAL A 137 7.61 5.48 -2.60
N CYS A 138 7.88 4.23 -2.27
CA CYS A 138 9.15 3.58 -2.54
C CYS A 138 8.98 2.11 -2.90
N THR A 139 10.04 1.47 -3.39
CA THR A 139 10.04 0.03 -3.65
C THR A 139 10.29 -0.78 -2.38
N HIS A 140 9.93 -2.08 -2.41
CA HIS A 140 10.28 -3.04 -1.36
C HIS A 140 11.78 -3.02 -1.03
N ALA A 141 12.64 -2.92 -2.05
CA ALA A 141 14.09 -2.88 -1.87
C ALA A 141 14.53 -1.62 -1.10
N THR A 142 14.04 -0.45 -1.49
CA THR A 142 14.38 0.81 -0.81
C THR A 142 13.91 0.81 0.64
N PHE A 143 12.69 0.36 0.90
CA PHE A 143 12.14 0.26 2.25
C PHE A 143 12.97 -0.67 3.14
N ARG A 144 13.32 -1.86 2.63
CA ARG A 144 14.18 -2.82 3.34
C ARG A 144 15.51 -2.20 3.75
N PHE A 145 16.20 -1.54 2.83
CA PHE A 145 17.47 -0.87 3.13
C PHE A 145 17.30 0.29 4.11
N ALA A 146 16.18 0.99 4.06
CA ALA A 146 15.90 2.06 5.01
C ALA A 146 15.68 1.52 6.43
N VAL A 147 14.98 0.40 6.58
CA VAL A 147 14.81 -0.26 7.89
C VAL A 147 16.15 -0.76 8.43
N ASP A 148 17.01 -1.32 7.59
CA ASP A 148 18.37 -1.72 7.96
C ASP A 148 19.20 -0.51 8.44
N ALA A 149 19.04 0.65 7.80
CA ALA A 149 19.82 1.85 8.10
C ALA A 149 19.32 2.62 9.33
N TYR A 150 18.02 2.73 9.52
CA TYR A 150 17.41 3.62 10.53
C TYR A 150 16.76 2.88 11.69
N GLY A 151 16.54 1.58 11.58
CA GLY A 151 15.84 0.78 12.59
C GLY A 151 14.32 0.87 12.47
N VAL A 152 13.63 -0.04 13.13
CA VAL A 152 12.16 -0.15 13.12
C VAL A 152 11.50 1.05 13.80
N GLU A 153 12.10 1.53 14.88
CA GLU A 153 11.59 2.63 15.71
C GLU A 153 11.51 3.96 14.95
N ALA A 154 12.33 4.14 13.90
CA ALA A 154 12.26 5.32 13.04
C ALA A 154 10.91 5.45 12.31
N PHE A 155 10.15 4.37 12.23
CA PHE A 155 8.85 4.31 11.56
C PHE A 155 7.66 4.37 12.52
N ASP A 156 7.88 4.58 13.80
CA ASP A 156 6.81 4.72 14.79
C ASP A 156 5.86 5.87 14.43
N ASP A 157 4.58 5.70 14.75
CA ASP A 157 3.49 6.63 14.45
C ASP A 157 3.31 6.94 12.95
N ARG A 158 3.68 6.01 12.10
CA ARG A 158 3.54 6.10 10.64
C ARG A 158 2.75 4.92 10.09
N LEU A 159 2.04 5.17 9.00
CA LEU A 159 1.42 4.09 8.23
C LEU A 159 2.46 3.50 7.27
N ILE A 160 2.62 2.18 7.32
CA ILE A 160 3.35 1.41 6.32
C ILE A 160 2.33 0.59 5.54
N ALA A 161 2.12 0.94 4.28
CA ALA A 161 1.21 0.23 3.39
C ALA A 161 2.02 -0.54 2.34
N VAL A 162 2.02 -1.86 2.44
CA VAL A 162 2.79 -2.74 1.55
C VAL A 162 1.86 -3.30 0.49
N ASP A 163 2.07 -2.88 -0.76
CA ASP A 163 1.35 -3.42 -1.90
C ASP A 163 1.98 -4.75 -2.34
N GLU A 164 1.15 -5.66 -2.87
CA GLU A 164 1.58 -7.00 -3.29
C GLU A 164 2.33 -7.76 -2.18
N PHE A 165 1.77 -7.72 -0.98
CA PHE A 165 2.35 -8.33 0.23
C PHE A 165 2.72 -9.81 0.08
N HIS A 166 2.05 -10.54 -0.81
CA HIS A 166 2.36 -11.95 -1.09
C HIS A 166 3.77 -12.17 -1.66
N HIS A 167 4.36 -11.18 -2.32
CA HIS A 167 5.77 -11.24 -2.75
C HIS A 167 6.74 -11.18 -1.57
N VAL A 168 6.30 -10.67 -0.44
CA VAL A 168 7.11 -10.53 0.76
C VAL A 168 7.16 -11.82 1.56
N SER A 169 6.07 -12.56 1.61
CA SER A 169 5.89 -13.74 2.48
C SER A 169 6.37 -15.06 1.85
N ALA A 170 6.64 -15.09 0.56
CA ALA A 170 6.89 -16.33 -0.17
C ALA A 170 8.30 -16.93 0.02
N ASN A 171 9.24 -16.17 0.58
CA ASN A 171 10.62 -16.63 0.77
C ASN A 171 11.07 -16.42 2.22
N PRO A 172 11.41 -17.48 2.97
CA PRO A 172 11.92 -17.36 4.34
C PRO A 172 13.23 -16.57 4.44
N ASP A 173 13.99 -16.46 3.35
CA ASP A 173 15.21 -15.65 3.28
C ASP A 173 14.91 -14.18 2.92
N ASN A 174 13.66 -13.82 2.78
CA ASN A 174 13.27 -12.45 2.43
C ASN A 174 13.42 -11.52 3.64
N LYS A 175 14.47 -10.71 3.62
CA LYS A 175 14.76 -9.73 4.68
C LYS A 175 13.60 -8.76 4.93
N LEU A 176 12.82 -8.42 3.92
CA LEU A 176 11.64 -7.57 4.12
C LEU A 176 10.58 -8.26 4.98
N GLY A 177 10.37 -9.56 4.79
CA GLY A 177 9.47 -10.36 5.63
C GLY A 177 9.91 -10.38 7.10
N LEU A 178 11.22 -10.51 7.36
CA LEU A 178 11.78 -10.43 8.70
C LEU A 178 11.57 -9.05 9.32
N HIS A 179 11.80 -7.98 8.58
CA HIS A 179 11.56 -6.61 9.05
C HIS A 179 10.08 -6.37 9.36
N LEU A 180 9.18 -6.80 8.49
CA LEU A 180 7.74 -6.67 8.75
C LEU A 180 7.32 -7.44 10.00
N GLY A 181 7.92 -8.61 10.26
CA GLY A 181 7.72 -9.34 11.52
C GLY A 181 8.10 -8.52 12.76
N GLN A 182 9.11 -7.69 12.68
CA GLN A 182 9.51 -6.78 13.77
C GLN A 182 8.48 -5.68 14.03
N PHE A 183 7.78 -5.21 13.00
CA PHE A 183 6.70 -4.21 13.16
C PHE A 183 5.47 -4.80 13.86
N PHE A 184 5.27 -6.12 13.81
CA PHE A 184 4.16 -6.80 14.47
C PHE A 184 4.49 -7.27 15.89
N ALA A 185 5.74 -7.18 16.30
CA ALA A 185 6.19 -7.62 17.61
C ALA A 185 5.81 -6.58 18.73
#